data_11070a9927f480bb1bfc8636863feb6a
#
_entry.id   11070a9927f480bb1bfc8636863feb6a
#
_cell.length_a   1.000
_cell.length_b   1.000
_cell.length_c   1.000
_cell.angle_alpha   90.00
_cell.angle_beta   90.00
_cell.angle_gamma   90.00
#
_symmetry.space_group_name_H-M   'P 1'
#
loop_
_entity.id
_entity.type
_entity.pdbx_description
1 polymer ?
#
loop_
_entity_poly.entity_id
_entity_poly.type
_entity_poly.pdbx_seq_one_letter_code
_entity_poly.pdbx_strand_id
1 'polypeptide(L)'
;MSKSILLISPDIDYMRAFAKVLAILIEDGQIDKNSANYVKIENELHSDVLFFPSKDKLLVADSEKIVEESFVKPTSSPKKIFIISSIDNSMESAQNKLLKTLEEPPKNVYFLLTSSQIEKVLPTVRSRCNKITLQKLSPKQLNLITGFDEDSN
;
A
#
# COMPACT_ATOMS: atom_id res chain seq x y z
N MET A 1 12.43 -5.68 -8.66
CA MET A 1 11.02 -5.52 -8.26
C MET A 1 10.61 -4.06 -8.48
N SER A 2 9.44 -3.85 -9.09
CA SER A 2 8.89 -2.49 -9.19
C SER A 2 8.62 -1.94 -7.81
N LYS A 3 8.94 -0.65 -7.61
CA LYS A 3 8.70 0.03 -6.34
C LYS A 3 7.34 0.70 -6.27
N SER A 4 6.59 0.73 -7.37
CA SER A 4 5.22 1.25 -7.42
C SER A 4 4.30 0.11 -7.82
N ILE A 5 3.45 -0.31 -6.90
CA ILE A 5 2.56 -1.46 -7.07
C ILE A 5 1.11 -1.00 -6.90
N LEU A 6 0.24 -1.40 -7.83
CA LEU A 6 -1.19 -1.13 -7.77
C LEU A 6 -1.93 -2.44 -7.54
N LEU A 7 -2.54 -2.56 -6.37
CA LEU A 7 -3.37 -3.70 -5.99
C LEU A 7 -4.81 -3.44 -6.43
N ILE A 8 -5.42 -4.41 -7.08
CA ILE A 8 -6.76 -4.30 -7.65
C ILE A 8 -7.64 -5.41 -7.10
N SER A 9 -8.73 -5.06 -6.45
CA SER A 9 -9.71 -6.01 -5.91
C SER A 9 -11.02 -5.29 -5.61
N PRO A 10 -12.18 -5.95 -5.75
CA PRO A 10 -13.43 -5.35 -5.29
C PRO A 10 -13.54 -5.23 -3.77
N ASP A 11 -12.69 -5.92 -3.03
CA ASP A 11 -12.72 -5.91 -1.56
C ASP A 11 -11.63 -4.95 -1.00
N ILE A 12 -12.08 -3.78 -0.53
CA ILE A 12 -11.21 -2.72 -0.02
C ILE A 12 -10.45 -3.18 1.23
N ASP A 13 -11.12 -3.83 2.16
CA ASP A 13 -10.50 -4.28 3.41
C ASP A 13 -9.44 -5.37 3.16
N TYR A 14 -9.73 -6.28 2.24
CA TYR A 14 -8.79 -7.31 1.84
C TYR A 14 -7.51 -6.70 1.22
N MET A 15 -7.68 -5.71 0.34
CA MET A 15 -6.52 -5.01 -0.26
C MET A 15 -5.68 -4.30 0.79
N ARG A 16 -6.32 -3.65 1.77
CA ARG A 16 -5.61 -2.95 2.84
C ARG A 16 -4.79 -3.93 3.68
N ALA A 17 -5.38 -5.06 4.03
CA ALA A 17 -4.68 -6.12 4.76
C ALA A 17 -3.51 -6.68 3.95
N PHE A 18 -3.71 -6.90 2.66
CA PHE A 18 -2.66 -7.40 1.76
C PHE A 18 -1.52 -6.38 1.62
N ALA A 19 -1.84 -5.09 1.52
CA ALA A 19 -0.84 -4.03 1.45
C ALA A 19 0.04 -4.01 2.71
N LYS A 20 -0.55 -4.21 3.88
CA LYS A 20 0.21 -4.32 5.15
C LYS A 20 1.15 -5.52 5.14
N VAL A 21 0.69 -6.67 4.64
CA VAL A 21 1.54 -7.87 4.50
C VAL A 21 2.72 -7.59 3.58
N LEU A 22 2.48 -6.94 2.43
CA LEU A 22 3.57 -6.56 1.52
C LEU A 22 4.56 -5.61 2.18
N ALA A 23 4.07 -4.62 2.94
CA ALA A 23 4.93 -3.69 3.66
C ALA A 23 5.81 -4.42 4.69
N ILE A 24 5.26 -5.38 5.41
CA ILE A 24 6.01 -6.20 6.36
C ILE A 24 7.10 -7.00 5.63
N LEU A 25 6.77 -7.62 4.49
CA LEU A 25 7.74 -8.36 3.69
C LEU A 25 8.85 -7.48 3.14
N ILE A 26 8.51 -6.25 2.72
CA ILE A 26 9.51 -5.30 2.22
C ILE A 26 10.45 -4.88 3.35
N GLU A 27 9.94 -4.61 4.55
CA GLU A 27 10.74 -4.17 5.69
C GLU A 27 11.55 -5.30 6.33
N ASP A 28 10.94 -6.45 6.57
CA ASP A 28 11.55 -7.56 7.34
C ASP A 28 12.06 -8.70 6.47
N GLY A 29 11.61 -8.81 5.23
CA GLY A 29 11.93 -9.94 4.35
C GLY A 29 11.20 -11.23 4.72
N GLN A 30 10.43 -11.23 5.79
CA GLN A 30 9.66 -12.38 6.29
C GLN A 30 8.49 -11.89 7.13
N ILE A 31 7.57 -12.80 7.42
CA ILE A 31 6.43 -12.51 8.30
C ILE A 31 6.68 -13.16 9.66
N ASP A 32 6.96 -12.33 10.65
CA ASP A 32 7.12 -12.72 12.05
C ASP A 32 6.19 -11.87 12.90
N LYS A 33 5.12 -12.48 13.42
CA LYS A 33 4.11 -11.78 14.22
C LYS A 33 4.66 -11.19 15.52
N ASN A 34 5.84 -11.62 15.93
CA ASN A 34 6.51 -11.12 17.14
C ASN A 34 7.48 -9.97 16.84
N SER A 35 7.74 -9.66 15.56
CA SER A 35 8.64 -8.57 15.22
C SER A 35 8.01 -7.20 15.56
N ALA A 36 8.86 -6.25 15.95
CA ALA A 36 8.42 -4.89 16.25
C ALA A 36 7.80 -4.23 15.02
N ASN A 37 8.37 -4.45 13.83
CA ASN A 37 7.84 -3.89 12.59
C ASN A 37 6.46 -4.46 12.26
N TYR A 38 6.26 -5.77 12.43
CA TYR A 38 4.95 -6.38 12.20
C TYR A 38 3.87 -5.71 13.06
N VAL A 39 4.11 -5.59 14.37
CA VAL A 39 3.15 -5.00 15.30
C VAL A 39 2.86 -3.54 14.94
N LYS A 40 3.89 -2.77 14.64
CA LYS A 40 3.74 -1.35 14.30
C LYS A 40 3.00 -1.16 12.97
N ILE A 41 3.31 -1.95 11.95
CA ILE A 41 2.66 -1.86 10.64
C ILE A 41 1.19 -2.27 10.75
N GLU A 42 0.92 -3.37 11.45
CA GLU A 42 -0.45 -3.84 11.66
C GLU A 42 -1.33 -2.78 12.34
N ASN A 43 -0.77 -2.05 13.28
CA ASN A 43 -1.45 -0.99 14.02
C ASN A 43 -1.31 0.40 13.39
N GLU A 44 -0.70 0.51 12.20
CA GLU A 44 -0.48 1.75 11.47
C GLU A 44 0.32 2.79 12.28
N LEU A 45 1.30 2.31 13.07
CA LEU A 45 2.13 3.14 13.96
C LEU A 45 3.61 3.17 13.56
N HIS A 46 3.98 2.54 12.44
CA HIS A 46 5.37 2.53 11.98
C HIS A 46 5.74 3.89 11.39
N SER A 47 6.85 4.48 11.85
CA SER A 47 7.27 5.82 11.43
C SER A 47 7.63 5.92 9.93
N ASP A 48 8.04 4.80 9.31
CA ASP A 48 8.47 4.77 7.92
C ASP A 48 7.51 4.02 7.00
N VAL A 49 6.35 3.59 7.50
CA VAL A 49 5.24 3.04 6.72
C VAL A 49 4.05 3.95 6.91
N LEU A 50 3.80 4.80 5.91
CA LEU A 50 2.82 5.89 5.99
C LEU A 50 1.55 5.53 5.24
N PHE A 51 0.41 5.78 5.87
CA PHE A 51 -0.91 5.44 5.34
C PHE A 51 -1.65 6.70 4.89
N PHE A 52 -2.13 6.68 3.65
CA PHE A 52 -2.90 7.77 3.06
C PHE A 52 -4.15 7.21 2.37
N PRO A 53 -5.25 7.96 2.29
CA PRO A 53 -5.46 9.25 2.96
C PRO A 53 -5.66 9.09 4.45
N SER A 54 -5.52 10.20 5.18
CA SER A 54 -5.82 10.23 6.62
C SER A 54 -7.33 10.36 6.88
N LYS A 55 -8.10 10.74 5.86
CA LYS A 55 -9.56 10.88 5.89
C LYS A 55 -10.19 10.08 4.74
N ASP A 56 -11.38 10.46 4.31
CA ASP A 56 -12.19 9.67 3.38
C ASP A 56 -11.56 9.45 2.00
N LYS A 57 -10.90 10.46 1.44
CA LYS A 57 -10.30 10.35 0.11
C LYS A 57 -9.00 11.15 0.00
N LEU A 58 -8.16 10.72 -0.94
CA LEU A 58 -6.90 11.39 -1.23
C LEU A 58 -7.16 12.76 -1.89
N LEU A 59 -6.69 13.80 -1.25
CA LEU A 59 -6.76 15.17 -1.76
C LEU A 59 -5.41 15.58 -2.37
N VAL A 60 -5.39 16.68 -3.13
CA VAL A 60 -4.14 17.21 -3.69
C VAL A 60 -3.11 17.48 -2.60
N ALA A 61 -3.55 18.01 -1.45
CA ALA A 61 -2.67 18.26 -0.31
C ALA A 61 -2.02 16.96 0.21
N ASP A 62 -2.75 15.86 0.21
CA ASP A 62 -2.19 14.54 0.59
C ASP A 62 -1.13 14.11 -0.41
N SER A 63 -1.39 14.27 -1.71
CA SER A 63 -0.41 13.92 -2.75
C SER A 63 0.86 14.76 -2.65
N GLU A 64 0.71 16.06 -2.40
CA GLU A 64 1.85 16.95 -2.19
C GLU A 64 2.68 16.50 -0.98
N LYS A 65 2.02 16.11 0.10
CA LYS A 65 2.69 15.60 1.30
C LYS A 65 3.41 14.28 1.03
N ILE A 66 2.80 13.37 0.28
CA ILE A 66 3.43 12.11 -0.12
C ILE A 66 4.72 12.38 -0.90
N VAL A 67 4.66 13.28 -1.89
CA VAL A 67 5.84 13.63 -2.70
C VAL A 67 6.93 14.23 -1.81
N GLU A 68 6.59 15.18 -0.96
CA GLU A 68 7.53 15.82 -0.05
C GLU A 68 8.18 14.81 0.89
N GLU A 69 7.37 13.97 1.56
CA GLU A 69 7.85 12.96 2.50
C GLU A 69 8.69 11.88 1.83
N SER A 70 8.47 11.61 0.53
CA SER A 70 9.25 10.62 -0.19
C SER A 70 10.73 10.98 -0.31
N PHE A 71 11.07 12.26 -0.19
CA PHE A 71 12.45 12.74 -0.21
C PHE A 71 13.07 12.85 1.19
N VAL A 72 12.30 12.62 2.24
CA VAL A 72 12.79 12.61 3.61
C VAL A 72 13.28 11.20 3.95
N LYS A 73 14.49 11.10 4.51
CA LYS A 73 15.10 9.81 4.85
C LYS A 73 14.25 9.05 5.87
N PRO A 74 14.23 7.70 5.79
CA PRO A 74 13.59 6.89 6.83
C PRO A 74 14.18 7.17 8.21
N THR A 75 13.34 7.05 9.24
CA THR A 75 13.74 7.35 10.62
C THR A 75 14.27 6.11 11.35
N SER A 76 13.56 4.98 11.21
CA SER A 76 13.84 3.77 12.00
C SER A 76 14.16 2.53 11.16
N SER A 77 13.98 2.60 9.85
CA SER A 77 14.24 1.47 8.95
C SER A 77 15.01 1.93 7.71
N PRO A 78 15.63 1.00 6.95
CA PRO A 78 16.32 1.38 5.72
C PRO A 78 15.40 1.72 4.56
N LYS A 79 14.10 1.42 4.67
CA LYS A 79 13.12 1.62 3.60
C LYS A 79 11.94 2.44 4.09
N LYS A 80 11.30 3.15 3.15
CA LYS A 80 10.12 3.95 3.42
C LYS A 80 9.00 3.50 2.48
N ILE A 81 7.82 3.27 3.03
CA ILE A 81 6.69 2.72 2.28
C ILE A 81 5.48 3.62 2.45
N PHE A 82 4.86 3.96 1.32
CA PHE A 82 3.60 4.70 1.29
C PHE A 82 2.49 3.74 0.87
N ILE A 83 1.50 3.57 1.73
CA ILE A 83 0.29 2.83 1.41
C ILE A 83 -0.80 3.85 1.09
N ILE A 84 -1.20 3.90 -0.18
CA ILE A 84 -2.18 4.86 -0.69
C ILE A 84 -3.44 4.09 -1.04
N SER A 85 -4.43 4.18 -0.18
CA SER A 85 -5.68 3.42 -0.30
C SER A 85 -6.69 4.13 -1.18
N SER A 86 -7.37 3.36 -2.03
CA SER A 86 -8.48 3.83 -2.88
C SER A 86 -8.10 5.03 -3.76
N ILE A 87 -7.03 4.86 -4.53
CA ILE A 87 -6.58 5.89 -5.48
C ILE A 87 -7.67 6.21 -6.52
N ASP A 88 -8.54 5.25 -6.82
CA ASP A 88 -9.70 5.42 -7.71
C ASP A 88 -10.74 6.40 -7.17
N ASN A 89 -10.76 6.65 -5.85
CA ASN A 89 -11.66 7.60 -5.21
C ASN A 89 -11.06 9.01 -5.14
N SER A 90 -9.97 9.27 -5.83
CA SER A 90 -9.32 10.58 -5.83
C SER A 90 -9.58 11.33 -7.15
N MET A 91 -9.55 12.66 -7.09
CA MET A 91 -9.66 13.51 -8.27
C MET A 91 -8.41 13.37 -9.15
N GLU A 92 -8.56 13.67 -10.44
CA GLU A 92 -7.44 13.62 -11.40
C GLU A 92 -6.24 14.45 -10.95
N SER A 93 -6.49 15.63 -10.38
CA SER A 93 -5.42 16.51 -9.90
C SER A 93 -4.57 15.86 -8.80
N ALA A 94 -5.19 15.11 -7.89
CA ALA A 94 -4.47 14.39 -6.85
C ALA A 94 -3.64 13.25 -7.45
N GLN A 95 -4.19 12.53 -8.42
CA GLN A 95 -3.47 11.45 -9.11
C GLN A 95 -2.28 12.00 -9.92
N ASN A 96 -2.50 13.10 -10.64
CA ASN A 96 -1.45 13.71 -11.47
C ASN A 96 -0.24 14.16 -10.66
N LYS A 97 -0.44 14.62 -9.44
CA LYS A 97 0.66 15.04 -8.55
C LYS A 97 1.62 13.91 -8.22
N LEU A 98 1.17 12.66 -8.29
CA LEU A 98 1.99 11.49 -7.94
C LEU A 98 2.78 10.92 -9.12
N LEU A 99 2.48 11.31 -10.35
CA LEU A 99 3.00 10.64 -11.56
C LEU A 99 4.52 10.55 -11.61
N LYS A 100 5.22 11.67 -11.41
CA LYS A 100 6.68 11.68 -11.49
C LYS A 100 7.32 10.82 -10.41
N THR A 101 6.77 10.88 -9.20
CA THR A 101 7.30 10.13 -8.05
C THR A 101 7.02 8.62 -8.20
N LEU A 102 5.86 8.25 -8.75
CA LEU A 102 5.56 6.85 -9.04
C LEU A 102 6.46 6.27 -10.13
N GLU A 103 6.83 7.07 -11.12
CA GLU A 103 7.69 6.64 -12.23
C GLU A 103 9.13 6.43 -11.76
N GLU A 104 9.66 7.39 -10.99
CA GLU A 104 11.02 7.34 -10.45
C GLU A 104 10.99 7.51 -8.93
N PRO A 105 10.62 6.47 -8.18
CA PRO A 105 10.63 6.57 -6.72
C PRO A 105 12.04 6.85 -6.20
N PRO A 106 12.17 7.71 -5.17
CA PRO A 106 13.46 7.92 -4.52
C PRO A 106 14.06 6.60 -4.01
N LYS A 107 15.35 6.59 -3.76
CA LYS A 107 16.05 5.39 -3.28
C LYS A 107 15.40 4.86 -2.00
N ASN A 108 15.14 3.55 -1.97
CA ASN A 108 14.53 2.84 -0.84
C ASN A 108 13.11 3.29 -0.49
N VAL A 109 12.41 3.90 -1.44
CA VAL A 109 10.99 4.30 -1.27
C VAL A 109 10.10 3.42 -2.12
N TYR A 110 9.00 2.94 -1.53
CA TYR A 110 8.03 2.06 -2.19
C TYR A 110 6.63 2.65 -2.07
N PHE A 111 5.84 2.45 -3.12
CA PHE A 111 4.44 2.89 -3.17
C PHE A 111 3.53 1.71 -3.39
N LEU A 112 2.61 1.49 -2.45
CA LEU A 112 1.59 0.45 -2.54
C LEU A 112 0.23 1.14 -2.65
N LEU A 113 -0.36 1.11 -3.85
CA LEU A 113 -1.64 1.74 -4.12
C LEU A 113 -2.72 0.66 -4.18
N THR A 114 -3.94 1.01 -3.78
CA THR A 114 -5.10 0.12 -3.92
C THR A 114 -6.19 0.75 -4.75
N SER A 115 -6.94 -0.06 -5.48
CA SER A 115 -8.10 0.38 -6.27
C SER A 115 -9.14 -0.72 -6.36
N SER A 116 -10.40 -0.36 -6.09
CA SER A 116 -11.53 -1.27 -6.31
C SER A 116 -12.17 -1.09 -7.70
N GLN A 117 -11.94 0.06 -8.34
CA GLN A 117 -12.47 0.41 -9.65
C GLN A 117 -11.35 0.95 -10.53
N ILE A 118 -10.65 0.05 -11.20
CA ILE A 118 -9.45 0.38 -11.99
C ILE A 118 -9.72 1.43 -13.09
N GLU A 119 -10.91 1.44 -13.63
CA GLU A 119 -11.31 2.39 -14.69
C GLU A 119 -11.31 3.85 -14.21
N LYS A 120 -11.38 4.09 -12.90
CA LYS A 120 -11.32 5.43 -12.30
C LYS A 120 -9.90 5.88 -11.96
N VAL A 121 -8.93 4.99 -12.12
CA VAL A 121 -7.52 5.36 -12.00
C VAL A 121 -7.04 5.85 -13.36
N LEU A 122 -6.34 6.98 -13.38
CA LEU A 122 -5.82 7.54 -14.63
C LEU A 122 -4.94 6.52 -15.36
N PRO A 123 -5.06 6.40 -16.69
CA PRO A 123 -4.19 5.53 -17.48
C PRO A 123 -2.71 5.80 -17.24
N THR A 124 -2.34 7.07 -17.01
CA THR A 124 -0.98 7.51 -16.72
C THR A 124 -0.47 6.97 -15.38
N VAL A 125 -1.34 6.88 -14.37
CA VAL A 125 -1.00 6.25 -13.08
C VAL A 125 -0.86 4.75 -13.26
N ARG A 126 -1.84 4.11 -13.95
CA ARG A 126 -1.82 2.67 -14.18
C ARG A 126 -0.57 2.20 -14.90
N SER A 127 -0.12 2.97 -15.89
CA SER A 127 1.07 2.61 -16.69
C SER A 127 2.39 2.70 -15.90
N ARG A 128 2.39 3.44 -14.79
CA ARG A 128 3.58 3.63 -13.95
C ARG A 128 3.66 2.64 -12.79
N CYS A 129 2.64 1.84 -12.61
CA CYS A 129 2.58 0.86 -11.53
C CYS A 129 2.61 -0.57 -12.09
N ASN A 130 3.22 -1.47 -11.33
CA ASN A 130 3.06 -2.90 -11.55
C ASN A 130 1.70 -3.31 -10.97
N LYS A 131 0.80 -3.78 -11.83
CA LYS A 131 -0.57 -4.11 -11.44
C LYS A 131 -0.68 -5.55 -10.96
N ILE A 132 -1.32 -5.73 -9.81
CA ILE A 132 -1.61 -7.05 -9.25
C ILE A 132 -3.10 -7.13 -8.96
N THR A 133 -3.81 -8.00 -9.68
CA THR A 133 -5.21 -8.26 -9.42
C THR A 133 -5.33 -9.36 -8.39
N LEU A 134 -6.00 -9.05 -7.29
CA LEU A 134 -6.19 -9.99 -6.18
C LEU A 134 -7.55 -10.66 -6.29
N GLN A 135 -7.54 -11.99 -6.22
CA GLN A 135 -8.77 -12.75 -6.11
C GLN A 135 -9.12 -12.87 -4.63
N LYS A 136 -10.41 -12.67 -4.30
CA LYS A 136 -10.88 -12.91 -2.96
C LYS A 136 -10.77 -14.40 -2.66
N LEU A 137 -9.94 -14.75 -1.70
CA LEU A 137 -9.77 -16.12 -1.28
C LEU A 137 -11.00 -16.59 -0.49
N SER A 138 -11.37 -17.86 -0.66
CA SER A 138 -12.40 -18.48 0.18
C SER A 138 -11.88 -18.59 1.62
N PRO A 139 -12.77 -18.71 2.63
CA PRO A 139 -12.31 -18.91 4.01
C PRO A 139 -11.35 -20.09 4.15
N LYS A 140 -11.57 -21.16 3.40
CA LYS A 140 -10.69 -22.34 3.41
C LYS A 140 -9.29 -22.01 2.86
N GLN A 141 -9.20 -21.22 1.79
CA GLN A 141 -7.94 -20.80 1.22
C GLN A 141 -7.19 -19.81 2.14
N LEU A 142 -7.94 -18.91 2.79
CA LEU A 142 -7.37 -17.99 3.77
C LEU A 142 -6.78 -18.75 4.96
N ASN A 143 -7.47 -19.80 5.43
CA ASN A 143 -6.98 -20.64 6.53
C ASN A 143 -5.67 -21.34 6.18
N LEU A 144 -5.51 -21.79 4.94
CA LEU A 144 -4.28 -22.43 4.48
C LEU A 144 -3.10 -21.46 4.47
N ILE A 145 -3.35 -20.18 4.15
CA ILE A 145 -2.30 -19.15 4.09
C ILE A 145 -1.97 -18.60 5.47
N THR A 146 -3.00 -18.32 6.29
CA THR A 146 -2.84 -17.66 7.58
C THR A 146 -2.62 -18.62 8.75
N GLY A 147 -2.94 -19.89 8.57
CA GLY A 147 -2.92 -20.87 9.67
C GLY A 147 -4.05 -20.66 10.67
N PHE A 148 -5.02 -19.80 10.34
CA PHE A 148 -6.22 -19.61 11.16
C PHE A 148 -7.28 -20.60 10.75
N ASP A 149 -7.84 -21.32 11.73
CA ASP A 149 -8.96 -22.24 11.53
C ASP A 149 -10.23 -21.56 12.04
N GLU A 150 -11.24 -21.42 11.19
CA GLU A 150 -12.52 -20.80 11.58
C GLU A 150 -13.25 -21.61 12.65
N ASP A 151 -12.93 -22.91 12.73
CA ASP A 151 -13.52 -23.79 13.72
C ASP A 151 -12.82 -23.76 15.09
N SER A 152 -11.74 -22.99 15.22
CA SER A 152 -11.01 -22.86 16.49
C SER A 152 -11.48 -21.65 17.29
N ASN A 153 -12.75 -21.69 17.66
CA ASN A 153 -13.31 -20.75 18.65
C ASN A 153 -13.19 -21.32 20.04
#